data_d6c956e8ad592b3183d41cfcadf27657
#
_entry.id   d6c956e8ad592b3183d41cfcadf27657
#
_cell.length_a   1.000
_cell.length_b   1.000
_cell.length_c   1.000
_cell.angle_alpha   90.00
_cell.angle_beta   90.00
_cell.angle_gamma   90.00
#
_symmetry.space_group_name_H-M   'P 1'
#
loop_
_entity.id
_entity.type
_entity.pdbx_description
1 polymer ?
#
loop_
_entity_poly.entity_id
_entity_poly.type
_entity_poly.pdbx_seq_one_letter_code
_entity_poly.pdbx_strand_id
1 'polypeptide(L)'
;MAKIIFYFHAQDGQTQALIESGKALADNQLFFAYQLAIMQPREQDLLAVPSNCDFLNSIDMVLEIVAPFGQPIKRALVDVAEALQPVLELIDKSHSYVLSAYHRTFQESGPKPIRYHYMMYRRDDYSRSDYLDYYVHSHYQFGVTTPLADYYHNYIAPGDTQALASQLGIHPIKADNISELRFDDLEKYLFSDTVREIGPKAAADEEKFVNREISRSFSMDVLLDTRQY
;
A
#
# COMPACT_ATOMS: atom_id res chain seq x y z
N MET A 1 -3.88 -8.38 -10.81
CA MET A 1 -2.90 -9.29 -10.17
C MET A 1 -3.17 -9.35 -8.68
N ALA A 2 -2.80 -10.43 -8.00
CA ALA A 2 -2.87 -10.47 -6.53
C ALA A 2 -1.68 -9.70 -5.94
N LYS A 3 -1.93 -8.90 -4.90
CA LYS A 3 -0.92 -8.13 -4.19
C LYS A 3 -1.10 -8.31 -2.69
N ILE A 4 -0.01 -8.49 -1.97
CA ILE A 4 0.01 -8.53 -0.51
C ILE A 4 0.86 -7.35 -0.05
N ILE A 5 0.37 -6.61 0.94
CA ILE A 5 1.09 -5.48 1.51
C ILE A 5 1.19 -5.68 3.02
N PHE A 6 2.41 -5.62 3.52
CA PHE A 6 2.73 -5.65 4.94
C PHE A 6 3.19 -4.28 5.41
N TYR A 7 2.74 -3.91 6.58
CA TYR A 7 3.16 -2.73 7.32
C TYR A 7 3.77 -3.22 8.62
N PHE A 8 5.08 -3.26 8.69
CA PHE A 8 5.81 -3.83 9.80
C PHE A 8 6.33 -2.77 10.76
N HIS A 9 6.09 -3.00 12.03
CA HIS A 9 6.77 -2.34 13.14
C HIS A 9 7.90 -3.23 13.64
N ALA A 10 9.10 -2.69 13.76
CA ALA A 10 10.26 -3.43 14.26
C ALA A 10 10.19 -3.59 15.79
N GLN A 11 10.73 -4.68 16.32
CA GLN A 11 11.09 -4.74 17.74
C GLN A 11 12.14 -3.66 18.07
N ASP A 12 12.21 -3.25 19.33
CA ASP A 12 13.13 -2.20 19.78
C ASP A 12 14.56 -2.41 19.27
N GLY A 13 15.07 -1.42 18.54
CA GLY A 13 16.42 -1.44 17.98
C GLY A 13 16.62 -2.34 16.75
N GLN A 14 15.55 -2.96 16.20
CA GLN A 14 15.66 -3.91 15.09
C GLN A 14 15.31 -3.30 13.71
N THR A 15 15.00 -2.01 13.61
CA THR A 15 14.56 -1.37 12.35
C THR A 15 15.52 -1.64 11.19
N GLN A 16 16.84 -1.47 11.37
CA GLN A 16 17.81 -1.71 10.31
C GLN A 16 17.91 -3.20 9.95
N ALA A 17 17.87 -4.10 10.92
CA ALA A 17 17.89 -5.55 10.69
C ALA A 17 16.63 -6.00 9.93
N LEU A 18 15.48 -5.43 10.26
CA LEU A 18 14.21 -5.67 9.58
C LEU A 18 14.28 -5.27 8.10
N ILE A 19 14.79 -4.08 7.80
CA ILE A 19 14.96 -3.60 6.43
C ILE A 19 15.91 -4.51 5.64
N GLU A 20 17.06 -4.88 6.20
CA GLU A 20 18.01 -5.75 5.51
C GLU A 20 17.45 -7.17 5.32
N SER A 21 16.73 -7.72 6.30
CA SER A 21 16.02 -9.00 6.16
C SER A 21 14.95 -8.92 5.05
N GLY A 22 14.22 -7.81 4.96
CA GLY A 22 13.27 -7.57 3.88
C GLY A 22 13.94 -7.56 2.51
N LYS A 23 15.06 -6.85 2.34
CA LYS A 23 15.83 -6.81 1.09
C LYS A 23 16.35 -8.18 0.69
N ALA A 24 16.81 -9.00 1.65
CA ALA A 24 17.30 -10.34 1.40
C ALA A 24 16.25 -11.31 0.84
N LEU A 25 14.95 -11.00 0.97
CA LEU A 25 13.88 -11.77 0.34
C LEU A 25 14.00 -11.80 -1.19
N ALA A 26 14.57 -10.77 -1.81
CA ALA A 26 14.78 -10.73 -3.25
C ALA A 26 15.71 -11.84 -3.77
N ASP A 27 16.61 -12.34 -2.93
CA ASP A 27 17.52 -13.44 -3.25
C ASP A 27 16.92 -14.82 -2.94
N ASN A 28 15.73 -14.86 -2.30
CA ASN A 28 15.06 -16.11 -2.00
C ASN A 28 14.37 -16.67 -3.23
N GLN A 29 14.69 -17.93 -3.58
CA GLN A 29 14.16 -18.60 -4.79
C GLN A 29 12.64 -18.66 -4.84
N LEU A 30 11.94 -18.68 -3.69
CA LEU A 30 10.49 -18.63 -3.62
C LEU A 30 9.91 -17.35 -4.22
N PHE A 31 10.69 -16.24 -4.20
CA PHE A 31 10.26 -14.96 -4.72
C PHE A 31 10.72 -14.65 -6.14
N PHE A 32 11.47 -15.52 -6.83
CA PHE A 32 11.94 -15.22 -8.19
C PHE A 32 10.81 -15.00 -9.20
N ALA A 33 9.63 -15.57 -8.95
CA ALA A 33 8.45 -15.34 -9.78
C ALA A 33 7.59 -14.14 -9.31
N TYR A 34 7.91 -13.54 -8.16
CA TYR A 34 7.16 -12.43 -7.57
C TYR A 34 7.88 -11.11 -7.82
N GLN A 35 7.12 -10.04 -7.81
CA GLN A 35 7.67 -8.69 -7.77
C GLN A 35 7.65 -8.20 -6.32
N LEU A 36 8.80 -7.78 -5.82
CA LEU A 36 8.96 -7.28 -4.46
C LEU A 36 9.24 -5.79 -4.46
N ALA A 37 8.71 -5.09 -3.47
CA ALA A 37 9.17 -3.76 -3.14
C ALA A 37 9.29 -3.60 -1.63
N ILE A 38 10.42 -3.05 -1.20
CA ILE A 38 10.71 -2.68 0.18
C ILE A 38 10.73 -1.16 0.26
N MET A 39 10.02 -0.62 1.22
CA MET A 39 9.86 0.82 1.39
C MET A 39 9.97 1.19 2.87
N GLN A 40 10.36 2.42 3.12
CA GLN A 40 10.40 3.02 4.44
C GLN A 40 9.54 4.28 4.46
N PRO A 41 8.67 4.46 5.47
CA PRO A 41 7.93 5.70 5.65
C PRO A 41 8.87 6.91 5.75
N ARG A 42 8.48 8.02 5.15
CA ARG A 42 9.27 9.25 5.15
C ARG A 42 9.08 9.99 6.46
N GLU A 43 10.18 10.47 7.06
CA GLU A 43 10.15 11.28 8.28
C GLU A 43 9.42 12.63 8.06
N GLN A 44 9.60 13.22 6.88
CA GLN A 44 8.90 14.44 6.48
C GLN A 44 7.93 14.12 5.36
N ASP A 45 6.69 13.85 5.73
CA ASP A 45 5.64 13.50 4.79
C ASP A 45 4.71 14.68 4.55
N LEU A 46 4.85 15.30 3.37
CA LEU A 46 4.04 16.43 2.93
C LEU A 46 2.59 16.04 2.61
N LEU A 47 2.32 14.74 2.44
CA LEU A 47 0.99 14.20 2.14
C LEU A 47 0.33 13.51 3.34
N ALA A 48 1.02 13.37 4.46
CA ALA A 48 0.43 12.78 5.64
C ALA A 48 -0.77 13.61 6.10
N VAL A 49 -1.92 13.00 6.14
CA VAL A 49 -3.07 13.57 6.83
C VAL A 49 -2.79 13.42 8.32
N PRO A 50 -2.70 14.51 9.10
CA PRO A 50 -2.51 14.44 10.53
C PRO A 50 -3.61 13.55 11.12
N SER A 51 -3.23 12.43 11.69
CA SER A 51 -4.18 11.52 12.31
C SER A 51 -3.73 11.23 13.74
N ASN A 52 -4.67 11.16 14.66
CA ASN A 52 -4.46 10.60 16.00
C ASN A 52 -4.31 9.06 15.94
N CYS A 53 -3.82 8.51 14.83
CA CYS A 53 -3.72 7.09 14.63
C CYS A 53 -2.29 6.63 14.90
N ASP A 54 -2.08 5.93 16.00
CA ASP A 54 -0.80 5.35 16.40
C ASP A 54 -0.21 4.39 15.35
N PHE A 55 -1.06 3.84 14.48
CA PHE A 55 -0.68 2.91 13.41
C PHE A 55 0.45 3.46 12.51
N LEU A 56 0.31 4.68 11.96
CA LEU A 56 1.28 5.22 11.02
C LEU A 56 2.59 5.67 11.67
N ASN A 57 2.52 6.07 12.94
CA ASN A 57 3.69 6.54 13.68
C ASN A 57 4.64 5.42 14.08
N SER A 58 4.22 4.16 13.89
CA SER A 58 4.97 2.98 14.32
C SER A 58 5.49 2.11 13.18
N ILE A 59 5.21 2.44 11.91
CA ILE A 59 5.66 1.62 10.78
C ILE A 59 7.11 1.94 10.42
N ASP A 60 7.96 0.91 10.47
CA ASP A 60 9.38 1.00 10.14
C ASP A 60 9.67 0.53 8.71
N MET A 61 8.88 -0.44 8.20
CA MET A 61 9.06 -1.00 6.87
C MET A 61 7.72 -1.37 6.24
N VAL A 62 7.58 -1.09 4.95
CA VAL A 62 6.49 -1.62 4.13
C VAL A 62 7.05 -2.60 3.10
N LEU A 63 6.48 -3.80 3.05
CA LEU A 63 6.80 -4.83 2.07
C LEU A 63 5.60 -5.06 1.16
N GLU A 64 5.79 -4.89 -0.14
CA GLU A 64 4.82 -5.28 -1.16
C GLU A 64 5.28 -6.53 -1.90
N ILE A 65 4.36 -7.46 -2.10
CA ILE A 65 4.57 -8.68 -2.88
C ILE A 65 3.46 -8.76 -3.92
N VAL A 66 3.83 -8.71 -5.20
CA VAL A 66 2.89 -8.86 -6.31
C VAL A 66 3.09 -10.25 -6.92
N ALA A 67 2.02 -11.04 -6.92
CA ALA A 67 2.04 -12.37 -7.50
C ALA A 67 2.04 -12.32 -9.04
N PRO A 68 2.63 -13.33 -9.72
CA PRO A 68 2.57 -13.47 -11.16
C PRO A 68 1.12 -13.46 -11.68
N PHE A 69 0.95 -13.00 -12.90
CA PHE A 69 -0.37 -13.00 -13.55
C PHE A 69 -0.98 -14.42 -13.58
N GLY A 70 -2.23 -14.52 -13.15
CA GLY A 70 -2.96 -15.80 -13.11
C GLY A 70 -2.69 -16.70 -11.90
N GLN A 71 -1.74 -16.33 -11.01
CA GLN A 71 -1.52 -17.10 -9.79
C GLN A 71 -2.63 -16.83 -8.76
N PRO A 72 -3.29 -17.89 -8.23
CA PRO A 72 -4.27 -17.71 -7.16
C PRO A 72 -3.63 -17.11 -5.91
N ILE A 73 -4.29 -16.15 -5.29
CA ILE A 73 -3.83 -15.49 -4.08
C ILE A 73 -3.53 -16.49 -2.95
N LYS A 74 -4.34 -17.55 -2.79
CA LYS A 74 -4.17 -18.57 -1.76
C LYS A 74 -2.83 -19.30 -1.84
N ARG A 75 -2.31 -19.55 -3.05
CA ARG A 75 -1.00 -20.18 -3.22
C ARG A 75 0.11 -19.21 -2.84
N ALA A 76 0.00 -17.95 -3.29
CA ALA A 76 0.93 -16.89 -2.90
C ALA A 76 1.03 -16.74 -1.37
N LEU A 77 -0.09 -16.88 -0.66
CA LEU A 77 -0.11 -16.76 0.80
C LEU A 77 0.71 -17.84 1.52
N VAL A 78 0.71 -19.08 1.01
CA VAL A 78 1.49 -20.18 1.60
C VAL A 78 2.99 -19.96 1.37
N ASP A 79 3.39 -19.68 0.12
CA ASP A 79 4.78 -19.46 -0.25
C ASP A 79 5.37 -18.26 0.52
N VAL A 80 4.61 -17.18 0.64
CA VAL A 80 4.98 -15.96 1.35
C VAL A 80 5.15 -16.22 2.86
N ALA A 81 4.24 -16.94 3.50
CA ALA A 81 4.31 -17.17 4.94
C ALA A 81 5.57 -17.96 5.35
N GLU A 82 5.99 -18.92 4.53
CA GLU A 82 7.21 -19.68 4.77
C GLU A 82 8.47 -18.80 4.61
N ALA A 83 8.53 -18.04 3.52
CA ALA A 83 9.70 -17.21 3.21
C ALA A 83 9.87 -16.01 4.16
N LEU A 84 8.78 -15.54 4.79
CA LEU A 84 8.81 -14.38 5.70
C LEU A 84 9.32 -14.70 7.11
N GLN A 85 9.59 -15.96 7.48
CA GLN A 85 9.98 -16.30 8.85
C GLN A 85 11.14 -15.43 9.40
N PRO A 86 12.22 -15.17 8.65
CA PRO A 86 13.31 -14.30 9.13
C PRO A 86 12.87 -12.86 9.41
N VAL A 87 11.89 -12.34 8.66
CA VAL A 87 11.33 -11.01 8.86
C VAL A 87 10.42 -11.00 10.10
N LEU A 88 9.60 -12.06 10.27
CA LEU A 88 8.65 -12.18 11.37
C LEU A 88 9.28 -12.30 12.74
N GLU A 89 10.55 -12.70 12.82
CA GLU A 89 11.34 -12.74 14.07
C GLU A 89 11.78 -11.35 14.55
N LEU A 90 11.77 -10.35 13.66
CA LEU A 90 12.26 -8.99 13.92
C LEU A 90 11.15 -7.98 14.17
N ILE A 91 9.87 -8.37 14.01
CA ILE A 91 8.74 -7.45 14.13
C ILE A 91 8.04 -7.53 15.48
N ASP A 92 7.45 -6.41 15.89
CA ASP A 92 6.40 -6.40 16.89
C ASP A 92 5.06 -6.75 16.21
N LYS A 93 4.62 -7.98 16.46
CA LYS A 93 3.37 -8.51 15.87
C LYS A 93 2.12 -7.77 16.32
N SER A 94 2.15 -7.16 17.51
CA SER A 94 1.02 -6.40 18.06
C SER A 94 0.81 -5.05 17.37
N HIS A 95 1.83 -4.56 16.65
CA HIS A 95 1.80 -3.29 15.92
C HIS A 95 2.08 -3.46 14.42
N SER A 96 2.06 -4.71 13.93
CA SER A 96 2.27 -5.01 12.51
C SER A 96 0.96 -5.43 11.84
N TYR A 97 0.83 -5.09 10.55
CA TYR A 97 -0.42 -5.24 9.82
C TYR A 97 -0.19 -5.82 8.43
N VAL A 98 -1.24 -6.43 7.88
CA VAL A 98 -1.22 -6.99 6.52
C VAL A 98 -2.55 -6.75 5.82
N LEU A 99 -2.48 -6.68 4.50
CA LEU A 99 -3.64 -6.81 3.63
C LEU A 99 -3.30 -7.65 2.40
N SER A 100 -4.34 -8.25 1.86
CA SER A 100 -4.35 -8.90 0.56
C SER A 100 -5.31 -8.17 -0.36
N ALA A 101 -4.91 -7.89 -1.59
CA ALA A 101 -5.68 -7.08 -2.52
C ALA A 101 -5.59 -7.58 -3.96
N TYR A 102 -6.55 -7.18 -4.78
CA TYR A 102 -6.47 -7.24 -6.23
C TYR A 102 -5.93 -5.91 -6.76
N HIS A 103 -4.74 -5.98 -7.36
CA HIS A 103 -4.03 -4.84 -7.91
C HIS A 103 -4.50 -4.52 -9.33
N ARG A 104 -4.84 -3.25 -9.57
CA ARG A 104 -5.18 -2.70 -10.89
C ARG A 104 -4.27 -1.50 -11.19
N THR A 105 -3.66 -1.52 -12.35
CA THR A 105 -2.89 -0.40 -12.89
C THR A 105 -3.82 0.47 -13.73
N PHE A 106 -3.83 1.77 -13.48
CA PHE A 106 -4.50 2.76 -14.32
C PHE A 106 -3.50 3.53 -15.20
N GLN A 107 -2.37 3.88 -14.62
CA GLN A 107 -1.29 4.60 -15.29
C GLN A 107 0.05 4.15 -14.74
N GLU A 108 1.00 3.82 -15.61
CA GLU A 108 2.35 3.39 -15.25
C GLU A 108 3.34 3.89 -16.28
N SER A 109 4.44 4.49 -15.83
CA SER A 109 5.49 5.05 -16.69
C SER A 109 6.90 4.53 -16.39
N GLY A 110 7.05 3.68 -15.37
CA GLY A 110 8.31 3.08 -15.00
C GLY A 110 8.60 3.10 -13.50
N PRO A 111 9.83 2.77 -13.07
CA PRO A 111 10.20 2.75 -11.66
C PRO A 111 10.14 4.15 -11.05
N LYS A 112 9.62 4.27 -9.84
CA LYS A 112 9.48 5.52 -9.10
C LYS A 112 10.07 5.38 -7.70
N PRO A 113 10.89 6.33 -7.24
CA PRO A 113 11.55 6.27 -5.93
C PRO A 113 10.62 6.56 -4.75
N ILE A 114 9.45 7.14 -4.99
CA ILE A 114 8.51 7.52 -3.93
C ILE A 114 7.16 6.86 -4.18
N ARG A 115 6.58 6.26 -3.14
CA ARG A 115 5.21 5.73 -3.15
C ARG A 115 4.37 6.41 -2.09
N TYR A 116 3.10 6.54 -2.40
CA TYR A 116 2.08 7.05 -1.51
C TYR A 116 0.95 6.05 -1.43
N HIS A 117 0.55 5.71 -0.20
CA HIS A 117 -0.63 4.89 0.07
C HIS A 117 -1.70 5.74 0.75
N TYR A 118 -2.88 5.72 0.19
CA TYR A 118 -4.08 6.24 0.83
C TYR A 118 -5.02 5.09 1.13
N MET A 119 -5.07 4.71 2.42
CA MET A 119 -5.99 3.70 2.94
C MET A 119 -7.37 4.32 3.09
N MET A 120 -8.28 3.95 2.22
CA MET A 120 -9.60 4.56 2.15
C MET A 120 -10.65 3.65 2.79
N TYR A 121 -11.47 4.25 3.62
CA TYR A 121 -12.64 3.65 4.22
C TYR A 121 -13.88 4.33 3.62
N ARG A 122 -14.87 3.54 3.22
CA ARG A 122 -16.13 4.08 2.74
C ARG A 122 -16.92 4.73 3.88
N ARG A 123 -17.82 5.63 3.52
CA ARG A 123 -18.83 6.15 4.43
C ARG A 123 -19.83 5.04 4.80
N ASP A 124 -20.45 5.14 5.96
CA ASP A 124 -21.40 4.13 6.48
C ASP A 124 -22.67 4.01 5.64
N ASP A 125 -23.03 5.07 4.87
CA ASP A 125 -24.18 5.11 3.97
C ASP A 125 -23.91 4.45 2.59
N TYR A 126 -22.67 3.98 2.33
CA TYR A 126 -22.34 3.23 1.13
C TYR A 126 -22.22 1.73 1.42
N SER A 127 -22.82 0.90 0.56
CA SER A 127 -22.41 -0.49 0.49
C SER A 127 -20.99 -0.59 -0.07
N ARG A 128 -20.27 -1.69 0.22
CA ARG A 128 -18.93 -1.87 -0.33
C ARG A 128 -18.93 -1.94 -1.87
N SER A 129 -19.97 -2.54 -2.47
CA SER A 129 -20.09 -2.60 -3.93
C SER A 129 -20.30 -1.23 -4.54
N ASP A 130 -21.22 -0.42 -3.99
CA ASP A 130 -21.49 0.92 -4.49
C ASP A 130 -20.29 1.85 -4.35
N TYR A 131 -19.55 1.72 -3.23
CA TYR A 131 -18.30 2.44 -3.00
C TYR A 131 -17.25 2.11 -4.07
N LEU A 132 -17.01 0.81 -4.32
CA LEU A 132 -16.01 0.38 -5.30
C LEU A 132 -16.45 0.73 -6.73
N ASP A 133 -17.73 0.63 -7.04
CA ASP A 133 -18.29 1.02 -8.33
C ASP A 133 -18.11 2.52 -8.59
N TYR A 134 -18.47 3.37 -7.61
CA TYR A 134 -18.27 4.81 -7.71
C TYR A 134 -16.79 5.16 -7.89
N TYR A 135 -15.89 4.52 -7.13
CA TYR A 135 -14.46 4.75 -7.24
C TYR A 135 -13.95 4.44 -8.65
N VAL A 136 -14.32 3.27 -9.19
CA VAL A 136 -13.82 2.77 -10.49
C VAL A 136 -14.36 3.51 -11.67
N HIS A 137 -15.60 4.00 -11.60
CA HIS A 137 -16.30 4.62 -12.75
C HIS A 137 -16.35 6.14 -12.68
N SER A 138 -16.17 6.74 -11.49
CA SER A 138 -16.28 8.18 -11.30
C SER A 138 -15.01 8.81 -10.74
N HIS A 139 -14.54 8.35 -9.58
CA HIS A 139 -13.44 9.01 -8.86
C HIS A 139 -12.06 8.80 -9.51
N TYR A 140 -11.80 7.63 -10.10
CA TYR A 140 -10.48 7.27 -10.69
C TYR A 140 -9.93 8.31 -11.67
N GLN A 141 -10.81 9.04 -12.35
CA GLN A 141 -10.43 10.05 -13.35
C GLN A 141 -9.50 11.14 -12.77
N PHE A 142 -9.63 11.45 -11.49
CA PHE A 142 -8.78 12.46 -10.85
C PHE A 142 -7.31 11.97 -10.75
N GLY A 143 -7.10 10.67 -10.51
CA GLY A 143 -5.75 10.09 -10.50
C GLY A 143 -5.12 10.02 -11.89
N VAL A 144 -5.85 9.58 -12.91
CA VAL A 144 -5.31 9.41 -14.27
C VAL A 144 -5.11 10.73 -15.02
N THR A 145 -5.68 11.82 -14.56
CA THR A 145 -5.44 13.15 -15.16
C THR A 145 -4.16 13.81 -14.65
N THR A 146 -3.42 13.18 -13.77
CA THR A 146 -2.21 13.73 -13.15
C THR A 146 -0.96 13.15 -13.82
N PRO A 147 -0.27 13.88 -14.73
CA PRO A 147 0.79 13.33 -15.57
C PRO A 147 2.10 13.05 -14.83
N LEU A 148 2.26 13.51 -13.59
CA LEU A 148 3.48 13.39 -12.78
C LEU A 148 3.45 12.23 -11.80
N ALA A 149 2.39 11.42 -11.80
CA ALA A 149 2.26 10.25 -10.94
C ALA A 149 1.80 9.03 -11.73
N ASP A 150 2.35 7.87 -11.39
CA ASP A 150 1.72 6.61 -11.73
C ASP A 150 0.58 6.34 -10.76
N TYR A 151 -0.49 5.69 -11.23
CA TYR A 151 -1.70 5.49 -10.46
C TYR A 151 -2.18 4.05 -10.47
N TYR A 152 -2.39 3.53 -9.26
CA TYR A 152 -2.83 2.16 -9.04
C TYR A 152 -3.94 2.12 -8.00
N HIS A 153 -4.71 1.06 -8.06
CA HIS A 153 -5.76 0.78 -7.10
C HIS A 153 -5.66 -0.65 -6.58
N ASN A 154 -5.69 -0.78 -5.26
CA ASN A 154 -5.59 -2.07 -4.58
C ASN A 154 -6.93 -2.35 -3.89
N TYR A 155 -7.74 -3.23 -4.48
CA TYR A 155 -9.04 -3.66 -3.93
C TYR A 155 -8.80 -4.71 -2.86
N ILE A 156 -9.03 -4.37 -1.60
CA ILE A 156 -8.77 -5.29 -0.49
C ILE A 156 -9.70 -6.49 -0.56
N ALA A 157 -9.15 -7.68 -0.36
CA ALA A 157 -9.87 -8.96 -0.22
C ALA A 157 -10.00 -9.30 1.28
N PRO A 158 -11.12 -8.95 1.97
CA PRO A 158 -11.19 -9.02 3.43
C PRO A 158 -11.01 -10.42 3.98
N GLY A 159 -11.58 -11.44 3.32
CA GLY A 159 -11.46 -12.83 3.74
C GLY A 159 -10.02 -13.36 3.68
N ASP A 160 -9.30 -13.07 2.57
CA ASP A 160 -7.90 -13.47 2.40
C ASP A 160 -6.99 -12.67 3.35
N THR A 161 -7.29 -11.38 3.56
CA THR A 161 -6.59 -10.53 4.53
C THR A 161 -6.70 -11.07 5.95
N GLN A 162 -7.90 -11.45 6.39
CA GLN A 162 -8.13 -12.01 7.72
C GLN A 162 -7.43 -13.37 7.89
N ALA A 163 -7.48 -14.23 6.87
CA ALA A 163 -6.84 -15.55 6.90
C ALA A 163 -5.31 -15.40 7.04
N LEU A 164 -4.70 -14.51 6.24
CA LEU A 164 -3.27 -14.27 6.29
C LEU A 164 -2.83 -13.64 7.63
N ALA A 165 -3.56 -12.65 8.11
CA ALA A 165 -3.29 -12.02 9.41
C ALA A 165 -3.32 -13.05 10.56
N SER A 166 -4.32 -13.93 10.56
CA SER A 166 -4.44 -15.01 11.56
C SER A 166 -3.28 -16.01 11.47
N GLN A 167 -2.87 -16.38 10.27
CA GLN A 167 -1.75 -17.31 10.04
C GLN A 167 -0.42 -16.76 10.55
N LEU A 168 -0.17 -15.47 10.37
CA LEU A 168 1.08 -14.81 10.73
C LEU A 168 1.09 -14.26 12.17
N GLY A 169 -0.08 -14.17 12.81
CA GLY A 169 -0.24 -13.61 14.14
C GLY A 169 -0.07 -12.09 14.19
N ILE A 170 -0.46 -11.38 13.12
CA ILE A 170 -0.45 -9.92 12.99
C ILE A 170 -1.87 -9.40 12.73
N HIS A 171 -2.04 -8.08 12.58
CA HIS A 171 -3.37 -7.48 12.43
C HIS A 171 -3.81 -7.33 10.95
N PRO A 172 -5.09 -7.58 10.63
CA PRO A 172 -5.64 -7.29 9.31
C PRO A 172 -5.91 -5.79 9.14
N ILE A 173 -5.56 -5.22 8.00
CA ILE A 173 -6.06 -3.90 7.58
C ILE A 173 -7.53 -4.03 7.18
N LYS A 174 -8.38 -3.14 7.70
CA LYS A 174 -9.83 -3.13 7.50
C LYS A 174 -10.33 -2.08 6.50
N ALA A 175 -9.45 -1.38 5.80
CA ALA A 175 -9.83 -0.44 4.76
C ALA A 175 -10.57 -1.14 3.60
N ASP A 176 -11.29 -0.38 2.78
CA ASP A 176 -11.98 -0.92 1.60
C ASP A 176 -11.05 -1.03 0.40
N ASN A 177 -10.13 -0.07 0.25
CA ASN A 177 -9.09 -0.08 -0.77
C ASN A 177 -7.88 0.76 -0.37
N ILE A 178 -6.80 0.62 -1.15
CA ILE A 178 -5.67 1.55 -1.14
C ILE A 178 -5.57 2.19 -2.51
N SER A 179 -5.68 3.51 -2.55
CA SER A 179 -5.23 4.33 -3.67
C SER A 179 -3.71 4.47 -3.56
N GLU A 180 -2.99 4.07 -4.60
CA GLU A 180 -1.54 4.12 -4.61
C GLU A 180 -1.08 5.06 -5.72
N LEU A 181 -0.25 6.04 -5.35
CA LEU A 181 0.44 6.91 -6.29
C LEU A 181 1.94 6.68 -6.19
N ARG A 182 2.65 6.87 -7.30
CA ARG A 182 4.10 6.76 -7.36
C ARG A 182 4.68 7.97 -8.07
N PHE A 183 5.75 8.52 -7.54
CA PHE A 183 6.34 9.78 -8.00
C PHE A 183 7.84 9.66 -8.22
N ASP A 184 8.33 10.45 -9.16
CA ASP A 184 9.77 10.76 -9.26
C ASP A 184 10.17 11.81 -8.22
N ASP A 185 9.28 12.79 -8.02
CA ASP A 185 9.50 13.95 -7.17
C ASP A 185 8.16 14.39 -6.58
N LEU A 186 8.03 14.27 -5.26
CA LEU A 186 6.81 14.59 -4.55
C LEU A 186 6.52 16.10 -4.52
N GLU A 187 7.55 16.92 -4.36
CA GLU A 187 7.37 18.38 -4.34
C GLU A 187 6.92 18.89 -5.71
N LYS A 188 7.57 18.42 -6.77
CA LYS A 188 7.18 18.75 -8.14
C LYS A 188 5.74 18.33 -8.43
N TYR A 189 5.31 17.18 -7.94
CA TYR A 189 3.92 16.73 -8.04
C TYR A 189 2.97 17.69 -7.33
N LEU A 190 3.19 17.95 -6.03
CA LEU A 190 2.31 18.77 -5.19
C LEU A 190 2.17 20.21 -5.67
N PHE A 191 3.27 20.79 -6.18
CA PHE A 191 3.30 22.17 -6.64
C PHE A 191 2.99 22.34 -8.13
N SER A 192 2.65 21.25 -8.84
CA SER A 192 2.24 21.32 -10.25
C SER A 192 0.89 22.04 -10.39
N ASP A 193 0.72 22.76 -11.50
CA ASP A 193 -0.54 23.45 -11.80
C ASP A 193 -1.69 22.45 -11.92
N THR A 194 -1.44 21.27 -12.46
CA THR A 194 -2.43 20.19 -12.58
C THR A 194 -2.95 19.76 -11.21
N VAL A 195 -2.07 19.50 -10.23
CA VAL A 195 -2.50 19.08 -8.88
C VAL A 195 -3.21 20.23 -8.15
N ARG A 196 -2.76 21.46 -8.32
CA ARG A 196 -3.45 22.64 -7.74
C ARG A 196 -4.87 22.81 -8.28
N GLU A 197 -5.12 22.49 -9.54
CA GLU A 197 -6.44 22.54 -10.15
C GLU A 197 -7.32 21.34 -9.77
N ILE A 198 -6.76 20.12 -9.83
CA ILE A 198 -7.50 18.86 -9.67
C ILE A 198 -7.68 18.51 -8.19
N GLY A 199 -6.69 18.74 -7.35
CA GLY A 199 -6.70 18.33 -5.94
C GLY A 199 -7.95 18.78 -5.15
N PRO A 200 -8.36 20.07 -5.22
CA PRO A 200 -9.60 20.50 -4.57
C PRO A 200 -10.86 19.80 -5.09
N LYS A 201 -10.91 19.47 -6.39
CA LYS A 201 -12.03 18.77 -7.02
C LYS A 201 -12.07 17.30 -6.56
N ALA A 202 -10.91 16.65 -6.49
CA ALA A 202 -10.79 15.29 -5.99
C ALA A 202 -11.20 15.20 -4.52
N ALA A 203 -10.72 16.14 -3.68
CA ALA A 203 -11.06 16.20 -2.27
C ALA A 203 -12.59 16.41 -2.06
N ALA A 204 -13.22 17.31 -2.82
CA ALA A 204 -14.67 17.53 -2.76
C ALA A 204 -15.46 16.31 -3.26
N ASP A 205 -14.91 15.53 -4.19
CA ASP A 205 -15.52 14.28 -4.65
C ASP A 205 -15.42 13.18 -3.60
N GLU A 206 -14.26 13.06 -2.92
CA GLU A 206 -14.06 12.11 -1.84
C GLU A 206 -15.06 12.28 -0.68
N GLU A 207 -15.44 13.51 -0.35
CA GLU A 207 -16.42 13.80 0.71
C GLU A 207 -17.77 13.09 0.49
N LYS A 208 -18.09 12.72 -0.74
CA LYS A 208 -19.33 12.03 -1.07
C LYS A 208 -19.37 10.58 -0.62
N PHE A 209 -18.22 9.88 -0.65
CA PHE A 209 -18.18 8.43 -0.49
C PHE A 209 -17.07 7.91 0.46
N VAL A 210 -16.05 8.73 0.78
CA VAL A 210 -14.94 8.37 1.68
C VAL A 210 -15.19 8.90 3.08
N ASN A 211 -15.00 8.06 4.09
CA ASN A 211 -14.92 8.47 5.48
C ASN A 211 -13.51 8.98 5.77
N ARG A 212 -13.29 10.29 5.60
CA ARG A 212 -11.99 10.94 5.73
C ARG A 212 -11.46 10.98 7.16
N GLU A 213 -12.32 10.85 8.16
CA GLU A 213 -11.94 10.86 9.59
C GLU A 213 -11.10 9.64 9.97
N ILE A 214 -11.40 8.49 9.34
CA ILE A 214 -10.70 7.22 9.61
C ILE A 214 -9.79 6.78 8.46
N SER A 215 -9.85 7.43 7.30
CA SER A 215 -8.93 7.18 6.18
C SER A 215 -7.55 7.76 6.48
N ARG A 216 -6.49 7.08 6.03
CA ARG A 216 -5.10 7.38 6.38
C ARG A 216 -4.22 7.37 5.14
N SER A 217 -3.26 8.28 5.11
CA SER A 217 -2.31 8.36 4.01
C SER A 217 -0.91 8.68 4.49
N PHE A 218 0.06 8.16 3.78
CA PHE A 218 1.48 8.45 4.02
C PHE A 218 2.31 8.14 2.78
N SER A 219 3.47 8.78 2.68
CA SER A 219 4.45 8.54 1.63
C SER A 219 5.66 7.77 2.15
N MET A 220 6.34 7.07 1.23
CA MET A 220 7.43 6.16 1.52
C MET A 220 8.53 6.30 0.48
N ASP A 221 9.78 6.20 0.90
CA ASP A 221 10.92 6.05 0.02
C ASP A 221 11.11 4.58 -0.35
N VAL A 222 11.32 4.29 -1.63
CA VAL A 222 11.56 2.94 -2.15
C VAL A 222 13.02 2.57 -1.95
N LEU A 223 13.29 1.55 -1.15
CA LEU A 223 14.63 1.05 -0.86
C LEU A 223 15.05 -0.10 -1.79
N LEU A 224 14.09 -0.86 -2.28
CA LEU A 224 14.25 -1.95 -3.25
C LEU A 224 12.96 -2.09 -4.08
N ASP A 225 13.10 -2.29 -5.38
CA ASP A 225 12.02 -2.67 -6.28
C ASP A 225 12.53 -3.65 -7.33
N THR A 226 12.03 -4.88 -7.30
CA THR A 226 12.45 -5.96 -8.23
C THR A 226 11.58 -6.03 -9.49
N ARG A 227 10.60 -5.13 -9.66
CA ARG A 227 9.77 -5.13 -10.85
C ARG A 227 10.60 -4.82 -12.09
N GLN A 228 10.40 -5.64 -13.12
CA GLN A 228 10.92 -5.37 -14.46
C GLN A 228 9.84 -4.57 -15.22
N TYR A 229 10.20 -3.43 -15.72
CA TYR A 229 9.36 -2.54 -16.51
C TYR A 229 9.62 -2.72 -18.00
#